data_f45c9611e47b18196fdf9297584a2991
#
_entry.id   f45c9611e47b18196fdf9297584a2991
#
_cell.length_a   1.000
_cell.length_b   1.000
_cell.length_c   1.000
_cell.angle_alpha   90.00
_cell.angle_beta   90.00
_cell.angle_gamma   90.00
#
_symmetry.space_group_name_H-M   'P 1'
#
loop_
_entity.id
_entity.type
_entity.pdbx_description
1 polymer ?
#
loop_
_entity_poly.entity_id
_entity_poly.type
_entity_poly.pdbx_seq_one_letter_code
_entity_poly.pdbx_strand_id
1 'polypeptide(L)'
;MADEKHESKRNCHPRQKWLPVAAILLLIFLAVGFSVQYISFVSQTIYQESTSHLEEVLHKSNNMLKEMVRKNLTYLHLYNGFLESTSDEAEIQAYIRAAQQEAGFAEFYFLTYDGNYMTVTGKTGYLGLQTNLDEELADGNDIVMNTALPGKPQMLAFICPETQGSYRGFAYDAVAITYYNDEVLRLLDNSAFQGNASNYVIYPDGRVVIDNSVNRKEVIYNFLATLRDYSDLSEEQILALSDAFAQGSSGNLRVKLGDTSYYLVYEGTAVQNWTMVGLVPVSIVNASLDQLWFYTVQIVAGIVLGFAVLIILLIARRSHITLRRKDTEIRYRDVLFQKLSLNVDDVFLMLDAETSTADYVSPNIGRLLGIPWRNVRQDVHALVALYPKDDPDRDKNFLEGLHRGEPVSYTHLR
;
A
#
# COMPACT_ATOMS: atom_id res chain seq x y z
N MET A 1 37.28 -6.38 72.06
CA MET A 1 36.98 -7.24 70.90
C MET A 1 35.78 -6.68 70.21
N ALA A 2 36.02 -6.03 69.12
CA ALA A 2 35.04 -5.27 68.36
C ALA A 2 34.20 -6.26 67.51
N ASP A 3 32.89 -6.02 67.46
CA ASP A 3 32.00 -6.70 66.51
C ASP A 3 31.31 -5.61 65.67
N GLU A 4 31.88 -5.42 64.49
CA GLU A 4 31.44 -4.51 63.44
C GLU A 4 30.20 -5.13 62.80
N LYS A 5 29.01 -4.57 63.00
CA LYS A 5 27.82 -4.89 62.23
C LYS A 5 27.85 -4.09 60.90
N HIS A 6 28.23 -4.74 59.86
CA HIS A 6 28.07 -4.32 58.46
C HIS A 6 26.59 -4.05 58.16
N GLU A 7 26.23 -2.78 58.02
CA GLU A 7 25.01 -2.34 57.38
C GLU A 7 25.16 -2.51 55.84
N SER A 8 24.59 -3.54 55.32
CA SER A 8 24.43 -3.76 53.89
C SER A 8 23.47 -2.70 53.30
N LYS A 9 24.05 -1.62 52.77
CA LYS A 9 23.37 -0.69 51.88
C LYS A 9 22.96 -1.45 50.59
N ARG A 10 21.72 -1.90 50.48
CA ARG A 10 21.14 -2.39 49.25
C ARG A 10 21.10 -1.22 48.24
N ASN A 11 22.15 -1.09 47.45
CA ASN A 11 22.17 -0.23 46.26
C ASN A 11 21.10 -0.75 45.28
N CYS A 12 19.94 -0.11 45.27
CA CYS A 12 18.90 -0.32 44.28
C CYS A 12 19.37 0.29 42.97
N HIS A 13 19.98 -0.54 42.10
CA HIS A 13 20.50 -0.13 40.79
C HIS A 13 19.40 0.55 39.97
N PRO A 14 19.61 1.76 39.43
CA PRO A 14 18.64 2.46 38.59
C PRO A 14 18.34 1.68 37.29
N ARG A 15 19.17 0.74 36.86
CA ARG A 15 18.99 -0.13 35.68
C ARG A 15 17.70 -0.95 35.69
N GLN A 16 17.16 -1.34 36.87
CA GLN A 16 15.97 -2.19 36.96
C GLN A 16 14.65 -1.47 36.65
N LYS A 17 14.65 -0.12 36.58
CA LYS A 17 13.46 0.68 36.27
C LYS A 17 13.20 0.80 34.76
N TRP A 18 14.22 0.67 33.94
CA TRP A 18 14.14 0.86 32.47
C TRP A 18 13.88 -0.43 31.69
N LEU A 19 14.12 -1.60 32.30
CA LEU A 19 13.93 -2.89 31.63
C LEU A 19 12.53 -3.09 31.01
N PRO A 20 11.41 -2.78 31.71
CA PRO A 20 10.08 -2.95 31.14
C PRO A 20 9.81 -1.94 30.00
N VAL A 21 10.34 -0.73 30.10
CA VAL A 21 10.21 0.30 29.05
C VAL A 21 10.98 -0.11 27.80
N ALA A 22 12.21 -0.60 27.98
CA ALA A 22 13.04 -1.09 26.87
C ALA A 22 12.42 -2.31 26.17
N ALA A 23 11.84 -3.26 26.94
CA ALA A 23 11.15 -4.41 26.38
C ALA A 23 9.94 -4.03 25.54
N ILE A 24 9.19 -3.01 25.96
CA ILE A 24 8.03 -2.52 25.23
C ILE A 24 8.44 -1.78 23.95
N LEU A 25 9.46 -0.92 24.01
CA LEU A 25 10.01 -0.26 22.83
C LEU A 25 10.52 -1.29 21.81
N LEU A 26 11.15 -2.37 22.28
CA LEU A 26 11.57 -3.48 21.43
C LEU A 26 10.36 -4.17 20.77
N LEU A 27 9.28 -4.44 21.51
CA LEU A 27 8.08 -5.06 20.96
C LEU A 27 7.39 -4.17 19.92
N ILE A 28 7.32 -2.86 20.17
CA ILE A 28 6.78 -1.89 19.19
C ILE A 28 7.66 -1.88 17.94
N PHE A 29 8.98 -1.85 18.09
CA PHE A 29 9.91 -1.89 16.96
C PHE A 29 9.75 -3.16 16.13
N LEU A 30 9.63 -4.33 16.79
CA LEU A 30 9.39 -5.61 16.13
C LEU A 30 8.02 -5.64 15.43
N ALA A 31 6.98 -5.11 16.04
CA ALA A 31 5.63 -5.04 15.44
C ALA A 31 5.63 -4.15 14.18
N VAL A 32 6.28 -2.99 14.23
CA VAL A 32 6.42 -2.11 13.07
C VAL A 32 7.27 -2.77 11.97
N GLY A 33 8.40 -3.37 12.33
CA GLY A 33 9.26 -4.09 11.39
C GLY A 33 8.53 -5.24 10.68
N PHE A 34 7.79 -6.05 11.44
CA PHE A 34 6.96 -7.13 10.89
C PHE A 34 5.86 -6.60 9.97
N SER A 35 5.20 -5.49 10.33
CA SER A 35 4.17 -4.88 9.51
C SER A 35 4.71 -4.37 8.17
N VAL A 36 5.88 -3.73 8.17
CA VAL A 36 6.54 -3.27 6.93
C VAL A 36 6.90 -4.46 6.04
N GLN A 37 7.47 -5.52 6.63
CA GLN A 37 7.81 -6.74 5.89
C GLN A 37 6.57 -7.44 5.33
N TYR A 38 5.48 -7.52 6.11
CA TYR A 38 4.22 -8.10 5.67
C TYR A 38 3.62 -7.32 4.50
N ILE A 39 3.60 -5.98 4.55
CA ILE A 39 3.10 -5.14 3.46
C ILE A 39 3.94 -5.31 2.20
N SER A 40 5.27 -5.36 2.33
CA SER A 40 6.15 -5.62 1.18
C SER A 40 5.87 -6.99 0.55
N PHE A 41 5.70 -8.03 1.37
CA PHE A 41 5.35 -9.36 0.90
C PHE A 41 3.99 -9.39 0.18
N VAL A 42 2.94 -8.78 0.77
CA VAL A 42 1.60 -8.73 0.15
C VAL A 42 1.64 -7.92 -1.15
N SER A 43 2.35 -6.79 -1.19
CA SER A 43 2.53 -5.99 -2.40
C SER A 43 3.18 -6.78 -3.53
N GLN A 44 4.23 -7.55 -3.21
CA GLN A 44 4.89 -8.40 -4.20
C GLN A 44 4.00 -9.55 -4.68
N THR A 45 3.24 -10.16 -3.77
CA THR A 45 2.30 -11.24 -4.13
C THR A 45 1.19 -10.72 -5.05
N ILE A 46 0.60 -9.56 -4.74
CA ILE A 46 -0.45 -8.95 -5.59
C ILE A 46 0.14 -8.54 -6.95
N TYR A 47 1.37 -8.03 -6.98
CA TYR A 47 2.05 -7.76 -8.25
C TYR A 47 2.14 -9.02 -9.10
N GLN A 48 2.64 -10.12 -8.55
CA GLN A 48 2.79 -11.39 -9.28
C GLN A 48 1.44 -11.96 -9.73
N GLU A 49 0.44 -11.94 -8.84
CA GLU A 49 -0.90 -12.46 -9.16
C GLU A 49 -1.57 -11.60 -10.25
N SER A 50 -1.44 -10.29 -10.19
CA SER A 50 -2.05 -9.38 -11.16
C SER A 50 -1.38 -9.44 -12.52
N THR A 51 -0.05 -9.54 -12.59
CA THR A 51 0.67 -9.73 -13.85
C THR A 51 0.36 -11.10 -14.44
N SER A 52 0.32 -12.17 -13.64
CA SER A 52 -0.09 -13.51 -14.10
C SER A 52 -1.52 -13.53 -14.62
N HIS A 53 -2.45 -12.86 -13.94
CA HIS A 53 -3.83 -12.74 -14.43
C HIS A 53 -3.91 -11.95 -15.75
N LEU A 54 -3.13 -10.87 -15.88
CA LEU A 54 -3.06 -10.12 -17.13
C LEU A 54 -2.45 -10.95 -18.25
N GLU A 55 -1.39 -11.74 -17.97
CA GLU A 55 -0.80 -12.70 -18.91
C GLU A 55 -1.83 -13.74 -19.37
N GLU A 56 -2.61 -14.30 -18.46
CA GLU A 56 -3.66 -15.28 -18.79
C GLU A 56 -4.73 -14.66 -19.70
N VAL A 57 -5.20 -13.44 -19.38
CA VAL A 57 -6.19 -12.73 -20.22
C VAL A 57 -5.61 -12.41 -21.58
N LEU A 58 -4.36 -11.95 -21.63
CA LEU A 58 -3.68 -11.65 -22.89
C LEU A 58 -3.51 -12.92 -23.74
N HIS A 59 -3.08 -14.00 -23.13
CA HIS A 59 -2.95 -15.31 -23.78
C HIS A 59 -4.28 -15.82 -24.36
N LYS A 60 -5.36 -15.70 -23.58
CA LYS A 60 -6.72 -16.05 -24.06
C LYS A 60 -7.12 -15.19 -25.26
N SER A 61 -6.92 -13.87 -25.16
CA SER A 61 -7.21 -12.94 -26.25
C SER A 61 -6.36 -13.23 -27.50
N ASN A 62 -5.08 -13.58 -27.32
CA ASN A 62 -4.18 -13.99 -28.39
C ASN A 62 -4.68 -15.27 -29.10
N ASN A 63 -5.10 -16.27 -28.33
CA ASN A 63 -5.67 -17.49 -28.91
C ASN A 63 -6.98 -17.21 -29.67
N MET A 64 -7.85 -16.32 -29.16
CA MET A 64 -9.07 -15.90 -29.86
C MET A 64 -8.75 -15.18 -31.16
N LEU A 65 -7.77 -14.25 -31.16
CA LEU A 65 -7.30 -13.55 -32.37
C LEU A 65 -6.77 -14.56 -33.41
N LYS A 66 -5.92 -15.49 -32.99
CA LYS A 66 -5.37 -16.55 -33.86
C LYS A 66 -6.47 -17.39 -34.48
N GLU A 67 -7.45 -17.85 -33.71
CA GLU A 67 -8.57 -18.65 -34.23
C GLU A 67 -9.45 -17.83 -35.17
N MET A 68 -9.71 -16.56 -34.89
CA MET A 68 -10.45 -15.65 -35.76
C MET A 68 -9.70 -15.48 -37.11
N VAL A 69 -8.42 -15.24 -37.07
CA VAL A 69 -7.60 -15.06 -38.30
C VAL A 69 -7.63 -16.35 -39.11
N ARG A 70 -7.34 -17.50 -38.48
CA ARG A 70 -7.35 -18.80 -39.16
C ARG A 70 -8.71 -19.11 -39.80
N LYS A 71 -9.81 -18.86 -39.07
CA LYS A 71 -11.19 -19.09 -39.55
C LYS A 71 -11.47 -18.21 -40.78
N ASN A 72 -11.15 -16.92 -40.73
CA ASN A 72 -11.45 -15.98 -41.80
C ASN A 72 -10.61 -16.24 -43.07
N LEU A 73 -9.33 -16.59 -42.91
CA LEU A 73 -8.50 -17.02 -44.02
C LEU A 73 -9.00 -18.32 -44.63
N THR A 74 -9.41 -19.30 -43.82
CA THR A 74 -10.02 -20.54 -44.36
C THR A 74 -11.29 -20.24 -45.14
N TYR A 75 -12.15 -19.35 -44.68
CA TYR A 75 -13.35 -18.96 -45.45
C TYR A 75 -12.98 -18.23 -46.72
N LEU A 76 -11.98 -17.36 -46.68
CA LEU A 76 -11.53 -16.64 -47.85
C LEU A 76 -10.98 -17.60 -48.95
N HIS A 77 -10.23 -18.63 -48.57
CA HIS A 77 -9.80 -19.70 -49.47
C HIS A 77 -10.98 -20.48 -50.07
N LEU A 78 -12.05 -20.79 -49.26
CA LEU A 78 -13.24 -21.43 -49.78
C LEU A 78 -13.99 -20.53 -50.77
N TYR A 79 -14.05 -19.22 -50.52
CA TYR A 79 -14.65 -18.27 -51.45
C TYR A 79 -13.85 -18.19 -52.73
N ASN A 80 -12.50 -18.14 -52.63
CA ASN A 80 -11.62 -18.15 -53.79
C ASN A 80 -11.77 -19.40 -54.64
N GLY A 81 -11.78 -20.60 -54.05
CA GLY A 81 -12.03 -21.85 -54.73
C GLY A 81 -13.41 -21.91 -55.44
N PHE A 82 -14.42 -21.23 -54.87
CA PHE A 82 -15.72 -21.09 -55.55
C PHE A 82 -15.60 -20.16 -56.80
N LEU A 83 -14.89 -19.05 -56.68
CA LEU A 83 -14.65 -18.11 -57.79
C LEU A 83 -13.90 -18.75 -58.98
N GLU A 84 -13.00 -19.69 -58.69
CA GLU A 84 -12.33 -20.49 -59.75
C GLU A 84 -13.27 -21.46 -60.46
N SER A 85 -14.36 -21.90 -59.76
CA SER A 85 -15.26 -22.92 -60.27
C SER A 85 -16.38 -22.39 -61.16
N THR A 86 -16.72 -21.08 -61.10
CA THR A 86 -17.80 -20.47 -61.85
C THR A 86 -17.41 -19.08 -62.41
N SER A 87 -17.93 -18.75 -63.60
CA SER A 87 -17.81 -17.42 -64.21
C SER A 87 -19.15 -16.69 -64.25
N ASP A 88 -20.23 -17.27 -63.67
CA ASP A 88 -21.53 -16.62 -63.60
C ASP A 88 -21.57 -15.54 -62.56
N GLU A 89 -21.62 -14.29 -62.97
CA GLU A 89 -21.64 -13.13 -62.11
C GLU A 89 -22.83 -13.11 -61.12
N ALA A 90 -24.00 -13.60 -61.54
CA ALA A 90 -25.19 -13.64 -60.67
C ALA A 90 -25.02 -14.70 -59.55
N GLU A 91 -24.41 -15.84 -59.91
CA GLU A 91 -24.12 -16.91 -58.98
C GLU A 91 -23.04 -16.47 -57.97
N ILE A 92 -21.94 -15.83 -58.43
CA ILE A 92 -20.91 -15.26 -57.56
C ILE A 92 -21.51 -14.23 -56.58
N GLN A 93 -22.35 -13.33 -57.11
CA GLN A 93 -22.96 -12.31 -56.29
C GLN A 93 -23.90 -12.90 -55.21
N ALA A 94 -24.67 -13.90 -55.57
CA ALA A 94 -25.59 -14.59 -54.62
C ALA A 94 -24.82 -15.34 -53.55
N TYR A 95 -23.73 -16.06 -53.93
CA TYR A 95 -22.90 -16.82 -53.01
C TYR A 95 -22.18 -15.90 -52.00
N ILE A 96 -21.49 -14.86 -52.49
CA ILE A 96 -20.76 -13.94 -51.62
C ILE A 96 -21.74 -13.17 -50.68
N ARG A 97 -22.91 -12.79 -51.14
CA ARG A 97 -23.92 -12.17 -50.24
C ARG A 97 -24.40 -13.12 -49.11
N ALA A 98 -24.62 -14.39 -49.46
CA ALA A 98 -24.95 -15.39 -48.45
C ALA A 98 -23.82 -15.59 -47.43
N ALA A 99 -22.59 -15.69 -47.95
CA ALA A 99 -21.37 -15.78 -47.13
C ALA A 99 -21.19 -14.56 -46.21
N GLN A 100 -21.45 -13.35 -46.72
CA GLN A 100 -21.41 -12.12 -45.94
C GLN A 100 -22.39 -12.11 -44.75
N GLN A 101 -23.63 -12.59 -44.99
CA GLN A 101 -24.64 -12.69 -43.96
C GLN A 101 -24.28 -13.71 -42.88
N GLU A 102 -23.67 -14.83 -43.27
CA GLU A 102 -23.28 -15.92 -42.38
C GLU A 102 -22.01 -15.57 -41.56
N ALA A 103 -20.98 -15.10 -42.25
CA ALA A 103 -19.67 -14.81 -41.63
C ALA A 103 -19.57 -13.41 -40.99
N GLY A 104 -20.45 -12.47 -41.33
CA GLY A 104 -20.53 -11.13 -40.76
C GLY A 104 -19.41 -10.17 -41.17
N PHE A 105 -18.72 -10.43 -42.29
CA PHE A 105 -17.74 -9.49 -42.82
C PHE A 105 -18.39 -8.25 -43.44
N ALA A 106 -17.70 -7.11 -43.40
CA ALA A 106 -18.24 -5.83 -43.87
C ALA A 106 -18.38 -5.78 -45.38
N GLU A 107 -17.36 -6.20 -46.13
CA GLU A 107 -17.37 -6.16 -47.58
C GLU A 107 -16.40 -7.21 -48.14
N PHE A 108 -16.66 -7.68 -49.37
CA PHE A 108 -15.78 -8.53 -50.18
C PHE A 108 -15.19 -7.73 -51.31
N TYR A 109 -13.87 -7.87 -51.55
CA TYR A 109 -13.14 -7.15 -52.54
C TYR A 109 -12.37 -8.08 -53.50
N PHE A 110 -12.40 -7.74 -54.79
CA PHE A 110 -11.45 -8.17 -55.77
C PHE A 110 -10.36 -7.10 -55.81
N LEU A 111 -9.10 -7.44 -55.53
CA LEU A 111 -8.00 -6.50 -55.32
C LEU A 111 -6.93 -6.64 -56.41
N THR A 112 -6.36 -5.52 -56.84
CA THR A 112 -5.08 -5.51 -57.53
C THR A 112 -3.92 -5.30 -56.57
N TYR A 113 -2.70 -5.64 -56.93
CA TYR A 113 -1.52 -5.40 -56.11
C TYR A 113 -1.33 -3.91 -55.73
N ASP A 114 -1.81 -2.99 -56.63
CA ASP A 114 -1.78 -1.55 -56.35
C ASP A 114 -2.81 -1.12 -55.30
N GLY A 115 -3.63 -2.03 -54.74
CA GLY A 115 -4.67 -1.72 -53.77
C GLY A 115 -5.97 -1.16 -54.36
N ASN A 116 -6.13 -1.15 -55.68
CA ASN A 116 -7.42 -0.85 -56.31
C ASN A 116 -8.36 -2.03 -56.14
N TYR A 117 -9.64 -1.77 -55.96
CA TYR A 117 -10.62 -2.82 -55.77
C TYR A 117 -11.88 -2.67 -56.60
N MET A 118 -12.54 -3.80 -56.83
CA MET A 118 -13.93 -3.88 -57.20
C MET A 118 -14.69 -4.72 -56.17
N THR A 119 -15.90 -4.29 -55.77
CA THR A 119 -16.81 -5.09 -54.93
C THR A 119 -17.65 -6.01 -55.77
N VAL A 120 -18.31 -6.99 -55.16
CA VAL A 120 -19.28 -7.90 -55.82
C VAL A 120 -20.41 -7.12 -56.49
N THR A 121 -20.77 -5.96 -56.01
CA THR A 121 -21.80 -5.07 -56.60
C THR A 121 -21.27 -4.23 -57.78
N GLY A 122 -19.97 -4.29 -58.10
CA GLY A 122 -19.33 -3.52 -59.14
C GLY A 122 -18.85 -2.14 -58.74
N LYS A 123 -18.83 -1.81 -57.43
CA LYS A 123 -18.28 -0.55 -56.94
C LYS A 123 -16.76 -0.65 -56.92
N THR A 124 -16.07 0.33 -57.47
CA THR A 124 -14.59 0.41 -57.53
C THR A 124 -14.07 1.48 -56.55
N GLY A 125 -12.83 1.34 -56.17
CA GLY A 125 -12.14 2.31 -55.31
C GLY A 125 -10.73 1.86 -54.98
N TYR A 126 -10.17 2.48 -53.90
CA TYR A 126 -8.85 2.18 -53.36
C TYR A 126 -8.97 1.80 -51.89
N LEU A 127 -8.40 0.66 -51.47
CA LEU A 127 -8.58 0.14 -50.13
C LEU A 127 -7.69 0.83 -49.07
N GLY A 128 -6.64 1.51 -49.49
CA GLY A 128 -5.76 2.25 -48.57
C GLY A 128 -4.99 1.35 -47.64
N LEU A 129 -4.30 0.38 -48.22
CA LEU A 129 -3.46 -0.54 -47.47
C LEU A 129 -2.18 0.17 -47.01
N GLN A 130 -1.64 -0.25 -45.88
CA GLN A 130 -0.45 0.38 -45.29
C GLN A 130 0.85 -0.04 -45.94
N THR A 131 0.85 -1.14 -46.71
CA THR A 131 2.01 -1.73 -47.36
C THR A 131 1.69 -2.04 -48.83
N ASN A 132 2.73 -2.20 -49.63
CA ASN A 132 2.60 -2.65 -51.01
C ASN A 132 2.29 -4.15 -51.04
N LEU A 133 1.12 -4.51 -51.58
CA LEU A 133 0.68 -5.92 -51.67
C LEU A 133 1.60 -6.78 -52.54
N ASP A 134 2.27 -6.19 -53.55
CA ASP A 134 3.16 -6.92 -54.46
C ASP A 134 4.32 -7.58 -53.68
N GLU A 135 4.89 -6.86 -52.74
CA GLU A 135 5.99 -7.38 -51.92
C GLU A 135 5.50 -8.40 -50.89
N GLU A 136 4.36 -8.14 -50.25
CA GLU A 136 3.83 -8.97 -49.17
C GLU A 136 3.21 -10.28 -49.68
N LEU A 137 2.58 -10.27 -50.89
CA LEU A 137 1.96 -11.44 -51.50
C LEU A 137 2.92 -12.20 -52.46
N ALA A 138 4.14 -11.72 -52.66
CA ALA A 138 5.11 -12.33 -53.56
C ALA A 138 5.40 -13.80 -53.31
N ASP A 139 5.33 -14.20 -52.02
CA ASP A 139 5.56 -15.57 -51.56
C ASP A 139 4.29 -16.44 -51.59
N GLY A 140 3.15 -15.91 -52.07
CA GLY A 140 1.88 -16.62 -52.09
C GLY A 140 1.24 -16.83 -50.73
N ASN A 141 1.66 -16.05 -49.74
CA ASN A 141 1.12 -16.15 -48.37
C ASN A 141 -0.12 -15.26 -48.18
N ASP A 142 -1.02 -15.72 -47.34
CA ASP A 142 -2.13 -14.89 -46.90
C ASP A 142 -1.63 -13.73 -46.04
N ILE A 143 -2.33 -12.59 -46.10
CA ILE A 143 -1.99 -11.39 -45.36
C ILE A 143 -3.19 -10.92 -44.57
N VAL A 144 -2.91 -10.43 -43.36
CA VAL A 144 -3.90 -9.70 -42.52
C VAL A 144 -3.31 -8.33 -42.21
N MET A 145 -4.02 -7.27 -42.55
CA MET A 145 -3.54 -5.91 -42.34
C MET A 145 -4.66 -4.94 -42.01
N ASN A 146 -4.30 -3.82 -41.38
CA ASN A 146 -5.25 -2.77 -41.12
C ASN A 146 -5.37 -1.80 -42.31
N THR A 147 -6.58 -1.38 -42.62
CA THR A 147 -6.81 -0.33 -43.62
C THR A 147 -6.67 1.05 -42.96
N ALA A 148 -5.92 1.95 -43.61
CA ALA A 148 -5.60 3.27 -43.03
C ALA A 148 -6.01 4.42 -43.92
N LEU A 149 -7.25 4.44 -44.42
CA LEU A 149 -7.74 5.60 -45.18
C LEU A 149 -8.13 6.75 -44.25
N PRO A 150 -7.58 7.95 -44.43
CA PRO A 150 -7.97 9.12 -43.66
C PRO A 150 -9.48 9.40 -43.70
N GLY A 151 -10.12 9.54 -42.53
CA GLY A 151 -11.55 9.85 -42.45
C GLY A 151 -12.50 8.68 -42.71
N LYS A 152 -12.00 7.45 -42.88
CA LYS A 152 -12.82 6.23 -42.90
C LYS A 152 -12.58 5.39 -41.65
N PRO A 153 -13.59 4.56 -41.26
CA PRO A 153 -13.40 3.61 -40.17
C PRO A 153 -12.24 2.67 -40.49
N GLN A 154 -11.41 2.40 -39.52
CA GLN A 154 -10.37 1.37 -39.63
C GLN A 154 -11.02 0.00 -39.73
N MET A 155 -10.54 -0.82 -40.65
CA MET A 155 -10.99 -2.17 -40.87
C MET A 155 -9.79 -3.10 -40.93
N LEU A 156 -9.95 -4.31 -40.43
CA LEU A 156 -8.99 -5.38 -40.60
C LEU A 156 -9.31 -6.12 -41.88
N ALA A 157 -8.36 -6.15 -42.82
CA ALA A 157 -8.48 -6.84 -44.09
C ALA A 157 -7.74 -8.19 -44.05
N PHE A 158 -8.43 -9.25 -44.45
CA PHE A 158 -7.88 -10.57 -44.70
C PHE A 158 -7.74 -10.71 -46.21
N ILE A 159 -6.56 -11.01 -46.71
CA ILE A 159 -6.22 -10.98 -48.14
C ILE A 159 -5.60 -12.32 -48.50
N CYS A 160 -6.12 -12.94 -49.55
CA CYS A 160 -5.62 -14.18 -50.12
C CYS A 160 -5.16 -13.89 -51.57
N PRO A 161 -3.92 -14.23 -51.95
CA PRO A 161 -3.47 -14.08 -53.31
C PRO A 161 -4.24 -15.01 -54.26
N GLU A 162 -4.41 -14.56 -55.50
CA GLU A 162 -5.05 -15.29 -56.60
C GLU A 162 -4.14 -15.33 -57.81
N THR A 163 -4.18 -16.41 -58.59
CA THR A 163 -3.48 -16.53 -59.83
C THR A 163 -4.27 -15.90 -60.98
N GLN A 164 -4.35 -14.55 -61.03
CA GLN A 164 -4.97 -13.76 -62.11
C GLN A 164 -6.45 -14.11 -62.39
N GLY A 165 -7.34 -13.57 -61.56
CA GLY A 165 -8.78 -13.64 -61.76
C GLY A 165 -9.34 -12.44 -62.54
N SER A 166 -10.55 -12.57 -63.06
CA SER A 166 -11.31 -11.47 -63.64
C SER A 166 -12.77 -11.53 -63.26
N TYR A 167 -13.31 -10.40 -62.77
CA TYR A 167 -14.71 -10.25 -62.42
C TYR A 167 -15.29 -8.98 -63.05
N ARG A 168 -16.31 -9.08 -63.90
CA ARG A 168 -16.90 -7.96 -64.66
C ARG A 168 -15.93 -7.15 -65.45
N GLY A 169 -14.90 -7.80 -66.02
CA GLY A 169 -13.85 -7.15 -66.76
C GLY A 169 -12.79 -6.45 -65.91
N PHE A 170 -12.87 -6.53 -64.59
CA PHE A 170 -11.84 -6.08 -63.66
C PHE A 170 -10.90 -7.25 -63.37
N ALA A 171 -9.65 -7.13 -63.83
CA ALA A 171 -8.60 -8.09 -63.50
C ALA A 171 -8.15 -7.86 -62.03
N TYR A 172 -8.00 -8.94 -61.28
CA TYR A 172 -7.58 -8.88 -59.88
C TYR A 172 -6.49 -9.92 -59.60
N ASP A 173 -5.65 -9.60 -58.65
CA ASP A 173 -4.51 -10.41 -58.22
C ASP A 173 -4.72 -11.05 -56.85
N ALA A 174 -5.74 -10.60 -56.10
CA ALA A 174 -6.08 -11.10 -54.77
C ALA A 174 -7.56 -10.89 -54.48
N VAL A 175 -8.06 -11.63 -53.52
CA VAL A 175 -9.40 -11.42 -52.91
C VAL A 175 -9.26 -11.05 -51.47
N ALA A 176 -10.17 -10.21 -50.96
CA ALA A 176 -10.16 -9.82 -49.56
C ALA A 176 -11.56 -9.74 -48.94
N ILE A 177 -11.62 -10.00 -47.65
CA ILE A 177 -12.76 -9.66 -46.81
C ILE A 177 -12.30 -8.69 -45.72
N THR A 178 -13.20 -7.81 -45.28
CA THR A 178 -12.88 -6.84 -44.25
C THR A 178 -13.87 -6.93 -43.11
N TYR A 179 -13.37 -6.64 -41.90
CA TYR A 179 -14.16 -6.45 -40.67
C TYR A 179 -13.90 -5.07 -40.08
N TYR A 180 -14.91 -4.44 -39.55
CA TYR A 180 -14.69 -3.23 -38.78
C TYR A 180 -13.90 -3.52 -37.49
N ASN A 181 -12.95 -2.67 -37.14
CA ASN A 181 -12.14 -2.87 -35.94
C ASN A 181 -13.00 -3.03 -34.67
N ASP A 182 -14.14 -2.32 -34.55
CA ASP A 182 -15.07 -2.46 -33.45
C ASP A 182 -15.66 -3.88 -33.30
N GLU A 183 -15.76 -4.65 -34.36
CA GLU A 183 -16.23 -6.05 -34.33
C GLU A 183 -15.11 -6.97 -33.85
N VAL A 184 -13.88 -6.72 -34.30
CA VAL A 184 -12.68 -7.41 -33.80
C VAL A 184 -12.43 -7.11 -32.34
N LEU A 185 -12.63 -5.86 -31.93
CA LEU A 185 -12.46 -5.42 -30.53
C LEU A 185 -13.41 -6.14 -29.56
N ARG A 186 -14.61 -6.51 -29.99
CA ARG A 186 -15.55 -7.29 -29.16
C ARG A 186 -15.04 -8.70 -28.86
N LEU A 187 -14.12 -9.24 -29.67
CA LEU A 187 -13.49 -10.54 -29.42
C LEU A 187 -12.33 -10.44 -28.45
N LEU A 188 -11.73 -9.26 -28.32
CA LEU A 188 -10.67 -8.99 -27.35
C LEU A 188 -11.34 -8.59 -26.03
N ASP A 189 -11.46 -9.56 -25.11
CA ASP A 189 -12.13 -9.36 -23.83
C ASP A 189 -11.44 -8.30 -22.97
N ASN A 190 -12.13 -7.17 -22.76
CA ASN A 190 -11.70 -6.09 -21.85
C ASN A 190 -12.31 -6.19 -20.46
N SER A 191 -13.00 -7.30 -20.13
CA SER A 191 -13.64 -7.46 -18.81
C SER A 191 -12.63 -7.61 -17.66
N ALA A 192 -11.38 -7.92 -18.02
CA ALA A 192 -10.28 -7.97 -17.06
C ALA A 192 -10.12 -6.64 -16.32
N PHE A 193 -9.86 -6.72 -15.03
CA PHE A 193 -9.70 -5.55 -14.16
C PHE A 193 -10.87 -4.56 -14.23
N GLN A 194 -12.10 -5.08 -14.30
CA GLN A 194 -13.34 -4.29 -14.37
C GLN A 194 -13.41 -3.38 -15.61
N GLY A 195 -12.81 -3.82 -16.72
CA GLY A 195 -12.76 -3.04 -17.95
C GLY A 195 -11.71 -1.93 -17.99
N ASN A 196 -10.75 -1.93 -17.07
CA ASN A 196 -9.67 -0.93 -17.02
C ASN A 196 -8.37 -1.39 -17.67
N ALA A 197 -8.34 -2.58 -18.27
CA ALA A 197 -7.21 -3.05 -19.07
C ALA A 197 -7.31 -2.50 -20.50
N SER A 198 -6.21 -1.97 -21.04
CA SER A 198 -6.08 -1.59 -22.43
C SER A 198 -5.27 -2.64 -23.15
N ASN A 199 -5.78 -3.14 -24.29
CA ASN A 199 -5.09 -4.15 -25.10
C ASN A 199 -4.79 -3.58 -26.49
N TYR A 200 -3.57 -3.83 -26.96
CA TYR A 200 -3.12 -3.44 -28.28
C TYR A 200 -2.61 -4.65 -29.03
N VAL A 201 -2.81 -4.67 -30.34
CA VAL A 201 -2.09 -5.54 -31.26
C VAL A 201 -1.19 -4.66 -32.10
N ILE A 202 0.08 -4.97 -32.16
CA ILE A 202 1.09 -4.14 -32.81
C ILE A 202 1.94 -4.94 -33.76
N TYR A 203 2.44 -4.30 -34.80
CA TYR A 203 3.52 -4.83 -35.66
C TYR A 203 4.85 -4.85 -34.91
N PRO A 204 5.85 -5.61 -35.39
CA PRO A 204 7.19 -5.61 -34.80
C PRO A 204 7.84 -4.23 -34.70
N ASP A 205 7.51 -3.32 -35.61
CA ASP A 205 7.99 -1.92 -35.60
C ASP A 205 7.21 -0.98 -34.65
N GLY A 206 6.26 -1.52 -33.89
CA GLY A 206 5.46 -0.79 -32.93
C GLY A 206 4.21 -0.10 -33.49
N ARG A 207 3.95 -0.13 -34.81
CA ARG A 207 2.71 0.39 -35.39
C ARG A 207 1.52 -0.38 -34.86
N VAL A 208 0.45 0.34 -34.51
CA VAL A 208 -0.75 -0.28 -33.92
C VAL A 208 -1.64 -0.83 -35.03
N VAL A 209 -1.99 -2.12 -34.90
CA VAL A 209 -2.95 -2.81 -35.78
C VAL A 209 -4.36 -2.68 -35.20
N ILE A 210 -4.50 -2.96 -33.89
CA ILE A 210 -5.77 -2.92 -33.17
C ILE A 210 -5.54 -2.18 -31.84
N ASP A 211 -6.36 -1.16 -31.60
CA ASP A 211 -6.39 -0.38 -30.36
C ASP A 211 -7.69 -0.65 -29.61
N ASN A 212 -7.61 -1.42 -28.55
CA ASN A 212 -8.69 -1.67 -27.60
C ASN A 212 -8.43 -0.97 -26.26
N SER A 213 -8.05 0.30 -26.33
CA SER A 213 -7.80 1.11 -25.13
C SER A 213 -9.10 1.58 -24.47
N VAL A 214 -9.07 1.60 -23.14
CA VAL A 214 -10.18 2.13 -22.33
C VAL A 214 -10.29 3.64 -22.50
N ASN A 215 -9.17 4.31 -22.69
CA ASN A 215 -9.11 5.77 -22.82
C ASN A 215 -8.94 6.18 -24.28
N ARG A 216 -10.02 6.19 -25.05
CA ARG A 216 -10.05 6.54 -26.47
C ARG A 216 -9.75 8.02 -26.79
N LYS A 217 -9.30 8.82 -25.82
CA LYS A 217 -9.02 10.24 -26.04
C LYS A 217 -7.76 10.50 -26.85
N GLU A 218 -6.80 9.56 -26.82
CA GLU A 218 -5.54 9.65 -27.54
C GLU A 218 -5.35 8.37 -28.36
N VAL A 219 -5.34 8.50 -29.67
CA VAL A 219 -5.10 7.39 -30.59
C VAL A 219 -3.59 7.13 -30.64
N ILE A 220 -3.18 5.94 -30.24
CA ILE A 220 -1.77 5.51 -30.33
C ILE A 220 -1.54 4.94 -31.72
N TYR A 221 -0.78 5.61 -32.55
CA TYR A 221 -0.41 5.14 -33.90
C TYR A 221 0.81 4.20 -33.90
N ASN A 222 1.77 4.49 -33.00
CA ASN A 222 2.95 3.66 -32.79
C ASN A 222 3.25 3.54 -31.30
N PHE A 223 3.18 2.33 -30.80
CA PHE A 223 3.32 2.03 -29.40
C PHE A 223 4.75 2.27 -28.88
N LEU A 224 5.77 1.85 -29.66
CA LEU A 224 7.18 2.06 -29.28
C LEU A 224 7.55 3.55 -29.27
N ALA A 225 7.05 4.33 -30.24
CA ALA A 225 7.24 5.78 -30.23
C ALA A 225 6.56 6.43 -29.02
N THR A 226 5.34 6.00 -28.68
CA THR A 226 4.64 6.48 -27.48
C THR A 226 5.41 6.16 -26.20
N LEU A 227 5.98 4.96 -26.09
CA LEU A 227 6.84 4.61 -24.95
C LEU A 227 8.08 5.50 -24.90
N ARG A 228 8.74 5.78 -26.03
CA ARG A 228 9.93 6.63 -26.10
C ARG A 228 9.65 8.07 -25.67
N ASP A 229 8.52 8.62 -26.09
CA ASP A 229 8.22 10.04 -25.88
C ASP A 229 7.60 10.32 -24.51
N TYR A 230 6.86 9.36 -23.94
CA TYR A 230 6.01 9.60 -22.76
C TYR A 230 6.29 8.68 -21.58
N SER A 231 7.22 7.70 -21.69
CA SER A 231 7.51 6.81 -20.56
C SER A 231 8.79 7.17 -19.82
N ASP A 232 8.97 6.51 -18.66
CA ASP A 232 10.19 6.57 -17.83
C ASP A 232 11.25 5.53 -18.26
N LEU A 233 11.04 4.81 -19.36
CA LEU A 233 11.97 3.81 -19.85
C LEU A 233 13.20 4.45 -20.49
N SER A 234 14.36 3.85 -20.26
CA SER A 234 15.58 4.23 -20.95
C SER A 234 15.56 3.77 -22.41
N GLU A 235 16.36 4.42 -23.28
CA GLU A 235 16.48 4.03 -24.69
C GLU A 235 16.92 2.56 -24.82
N GLU A 236 17.78 2.07 -23.93
CA GLU A 236 18.22 0.67 -23.89
C GLU A 236 17.04 -0.29 -23.63
N GLN A 237 16.14 0.07 -22.70
CA GLN A 237 14.94 -0.71 -22.41
C GLN A 237 13.95 -0.71 -23.58
N ILE A 238 13.80 0.42 -24.27
CA ILE A 238 12.95 0.52 -25.45
C ILE A 238 13.50 -0.32 -26.61
N LEU A 239 14.82 -0.32 -26.84
CA LEU A 239 15.47 -1.17 -27.84
C LEU A 239 15.28 -2.66 -27.48
N ALA A 240 15.44 -3.02 -26.20
CA ALA A 240 15.20 -4.40 -25.74
C ALA A 240 13.74 -4.85 -25.96
N LEU A 241 12.77 -3.94 -25.75
CA LEU A 241 11.35 -4.21 -26.06
C LEU A 241 11.12 -4.36 -27.56
N SER A 242 11.73 -3.50 -28.38
CA SER A 242 11.65 -3.59 -29.84
C SER A 242 12.19 -4.93 -30.35
N ASP A 243 13.34 -5.38 -29.82
CA ASP A 243 13.92 -6.67 -30.16
C ASP A 243 13.01 -7.84 -29.67
N ALA A 244 12.40 -7.71 -28.49
CA ALA A 244 11.46 -8.70 -27.98
C ALA A 244 10.20 -8.82 -28.85
N PHE A 245 9.66 -7.70 -29.33
CA PHE A 245 8.52 -7.67 -30.24
C PHE A 245 8.88 -8.29 -31.59
N ALA A 246 10.05 -7.95 -32.14
CA ALA A 246 10.54 -8.52 -33.41
C ALA A 246 10.76 -10.04 -33.35
N GLN A 247 11.15 -10.55 -32.17
CA GLN A 247 11.36 -11.99 -31.92
C GLN A 247 10.08 -12.73 -31.52
N GLY A 248 8.94 -12.03 -31.36
CA GLY A 248 7.70 -12.63 -30.85
C GLY A 248 7.81 -13.17 -29.40
N SER A 249 8.68 -12.57 -28.61
CA SER A 249 8.88 -12.96 -27.21
C SER A 249 7.72 -12.52 -26.33
N SER A 250 7.60 -13.13 -25.13
CA SER A 250 6.63 -12.74 -24.09
C SER A 250 7.35 -12.20 -22.87
N GLY A 251 6.73 -11.26 -22.16
CA GLY A 251 7.29 -10.72 -20.95
C GLY A 251 6.39 -9.67 -20.29
N ASN A 252 6.84 -9.18 -19.13
CA ASN A 252 6.16 -8.13 -18.41
C ASN A 252 7.15 -7.12 -17.83
N LEU A 253 6.70 -5.89 -17.65
CA LEU A 253 7.45 -4.84 -16.95
C LEU A 253 6.49 -3.80 -16.38
N ARG A 254 7.00 -3.00 -15.46
CA ARG A 254 6.31 -1.81 -14.97
C ARG A 254 6.82 -0.60 -15.74
N VAL A 255 5.90 0.23 -16.22
CA VAL A 255 6.20 1.45 -16.98
C VAL A 255 5.36 2.60 -16.47
N LYS A 256 5.93 3.79 -16.42
CA LYS A 256 5.19 5.01 -16.13
C LYS A 256 4.96 5.75 -17.45
N LEU A 257 3.70 5.97 -17.82
CA LEU A 257 3.29 6.76 -18.99
C LEU A 257 2.67 8.06 -18.49
N GLY A 258 3.33 9.19 -18.76
CA GLY A 258 2.95 10.47 -18.19
C GLY A 258 2.92 10.40 -16.65
N ASP A 259 1.77 10.68 -16.04
CA ASP A 259 1.63 10.65 -14.57
C ASP A 259 1.14 9.30 -14.01
N THR A 260 0.79 8.35 -14.88
CA THR A 260 0.20 7.07 -14.49
C THR A 260 1.20 5.93 -14.67
N SER A 261 1.33 5.09 -13.62
CA SER A 261 2.12 3.85 -13.70
C SER A 261 1.23 2.70 -14.16
N TYR A 262 1.76 1.88 -15.06
CA TYR A 262 1.08 0.71 -15.62
C TYR A 262 1.91 -0.55 -15.42
N TYR A 263 1.23 -1.68 -15.34
CA TYR A 263 1.80 -2.98 -15.65
C TYR A 263 1.59 -3.24 -17.13
N LEU A 264 2.69 -3.47 -17.84
CA LEU A 264 2.75 -3.82 -19.23
C LEU A 264 3.09 -5.29 -19.34
N VAL A 265 2.26 -6.04 -20.06
CA VAL A 265 2.49 -7.44 -20.42
C VAL A 265 2.45 -7.53 -21.93
N TYR A 266 3.32 -8.31 -22.53
CA TYR A 266 3.33 -8.53 -23.97
C TYR A 266 3.54 -10.00 -24.30
N GLU A 267 2.93 -10.43 -25.42
CA GLU A 267 3.01 -11.80 -25.92
C GLU A 267 3.04 -11.77 -27.46
N GLY A 268 4.03 -12.42 -28.06
CA GLY A 268 4.08 -12.60 -29.51
C GLY A 268 2.91 -13.42 -30.02
N THR A 269 2.32 -13.01 -31.13
CA THR A 269 1.27 -13.78 -31.75
C THR A 269 1.85 -14.65 -32.91
N ALA A 270 1.19 -15.76 -33.24
CA ALA A 270 1.55 -16.56 -34.39
C ALA A 270 1.02 -15.95 -35.71
N VAL A 271 0.39 -14.76 -35.66
CA VAL A 271 -0.20 -14.07 -36.80
C VAL A 271 0.73 -12.95 -37.20
N GLN A 272 1.28 -13.00 -38.41
CA GLN A 272 2.05 -11.90 -39.06
C GLN A 272 3.16 -11.31 -38.18
N ASN A 273 3.75 -12.10 -37.27
CA ASN A 273 4.71 -11.66 -36.26
C ASN A 273 4.23 -10.48 -35.39
N TRP A 274 2.92 -10.33 -35.22
CA TRP A 274 2.38 -9.31 -34.34
C TRP A 274 2.68 -9.60 -32.87
N THR A 275 2.64 -8.57 -32.05
CA THR A 275 2.71 -8.68 -30.59
C THR A 275 1.42 -8.14 -29.99
N MET A 276 0.83 -8.88 -29.08
CA MET A 276 -0.27 -8.39 -28.26
C MET A 276 0.31 -7.76 -26.99
N VAL A 277 -0.16 -6.56 -26.67
CA VAL A 277 0.29 -5.79 -25.50
C VAL A 277 -0.91 -5.44 -24.63
N GLY A 278 -0.82 -5.76 -23.35
CA GLY A 278 -1.79 -5.40 -22.32
C GLY A 278 -1.22 -4.37 -21.37
N LEU A 279 -2.00 -3.33 -21.07
CA LEU A 279 -1.68 -2.30 -20.09
C LEU A 279 -2.77 -2.24 -19.02
N VAL A 280 -2.38 -2.29 -17.74
CA VAL A 280 -3.29 -2.08 -16.60
C VAL A 280 -2.72 -1.04 -15.67
N PRO A 281 -3.49 0.00 -15.30
CA PRO A 281 -3.03 0.99 -14.30
C PRO A 281 -2.72 0.33 -12.97
N VAL A 282 -1.55 0.64 -12.41
CA VAL A 282 -1.12 0.14 -11.10
C VAL A 282 -2.11 0.52 -10.00
N SER A 283 -2.75 1.69 -10.11
CA SER A 283 -3.76 2.15 -9.16
C SER A 283 -4.99 1.24 -9.09
N ILE A 284 -5.40 0.66 -10.22
CA ILE A 284 -6.54 -0.28 -10.26
C ILE A 284 -6.17 -1.59 -9.55
N VAL A 285 -4.98 -2.09 -9.82
CA VAL A 285 -4.45 -3.30 -9.18
C VAL A 285 -4.25 -3.09 -7.69
N ASN A 286 -3.72 -1.94 -7.30
CA ASN A 286 -3.40 -1.61 -5.91
C ASN A 286 -4.60 -1.10 -5.11
N ALA A 287 -5.77 -0.85 -5.71
CA ALA A 287 -6.95 -0.39 -4.98
C ALA A 287 -7.33 -1.32 -3.80
N SER A 288 -7.15 -2.63 -3.97
CA SER A 288 -7.31 -3.62 -2.89
C SER A 288 -6.19 -3.54 -1.83
N LEU A 289 -4.98 -3.13 -2.22
CA LEU A 289 -3.85 -2.93 -1.31
C LEU A 289 -4.04 -1.72 -0.38
N ASP A 290 -4.59 -0.62 -0.90
CA ASP A 290 -4.84 0.58 -0.10
C ASP A 290 -5.81 0.29 1.04
N GLN A 291 -6.80 -0.56 0.80
CA GLN A 291 -7.73 -1.01 1.82
C GLN A 291 -7.05 -1.92 2.86
N LEU A 292 -6.21 -2.86 2.43
CA LEU A 292 -5.42 -3.73 3.33
C LEU A 292 -4.41 -2.91 4.15
N TRP A 293 -3.77 -1.93 3.53
CA TRP A 293 -2.87 -0.99 4.20
C TRP A 293 -3.57 -0.25 5.33
N PHE A 294 -4.76 0.29 5.07
CA PHE A 294 -5.56 0.99 6.06
C PHE A 294 -5.91 0.10 7.27
N TYR A 295 -6.37 -1.14 7.03
CA TYR A 295 -6.66 -2.08 8.12
C TYR A 295 -5.39 -2.49 8.89
N THR A 296 -4.27 -2.69 8.21
CA THR A 296 -3.01 -3.05 8.85
C THR A 296 -2.54 -1.94 9.79
N VAL A 297 -2.59 -0.68 9.34
CA VAL A 297 -2.25 0.49 10.16
C VAL A 297 -3.17 0.59 11.39
N GLN A 298 -4.47 0.36 11.24
CA GLN A 298 -5.42 0.37 12.35
C GLN A 298 -5.12 -0.72 13.38
N ILE A 299 -4.81 -1.94 12.94
CA ILE A 299 -4.45 -3.06 13.82
C ILE A 299 -3.17 -2.73 14.60
N VAL A 300 -2.12 -2.24 13.93
CA VAL A 300 -0.85 -1.87 14.57
C VAL A 300 -1.08 -0.73 15.58
N ALA A 301 -1.83 0.31 15.21
CA ALA A 301 -2.18 1.40 16.10
C ALA A 301 -2.96 0.90 17.33
N GLY A 302 -3.90 -0.01 17.15
CA GLY A 302 -4.65 -0.65 18.24
C GLY A 302 -3.76 -1.44 19.19
N ILE A 303 -2.81 -2.21 18.67
CA ILE A 303 -1.82 -2.95 19.46
C ILE A 303 -0.94 -1.99 20.29
N VAL A 304 -0.41 -0.93 19.66
CA VAL A 304 0.43 0.08 20.33
C VAL A 304 -0.35 0.77 21.46
N LEU A 305 -1.59 1.16 21.19
CA LEU A 305 -2.47 1.78 22.18
C LEU A 305 -2.78 0.83 23.36
N GLY A 306 -3.06 -0.43 23.05
CA GLY A 306 -3.29 -1.48 24.05
C GLY A 306 -2.09 -1.67 24.98
N PHE A 307 -0.88 -1.73 24.43
CA PHE A 307 0.35 -1.79 25.21
C PHE A 307 0.56 -0.52 26.05
N ALA A 308 0.30 0.67 25.50
CA ALA A 308 0.40 1.93 26.25
C ALA A 308 -0.53 1.95 27.46
N VAL A 309 -1.79 1.54 27.28
CA VAL A 309 -2.77 1.42 28.38
C VAL A 309 -2.30 0.41 29.43
N LEU A 310 -1.82 -0.76 29.00
CA LEU A 310 -1.29 -1.78 29.91
C LEU A 310 -0.13 -1.24 30.76
N ILE A 311 0.78 -0.47 30.16
CA ILE A 311 1.91 0.15 30.86
C ILE A 311 1.40 1.13 31.92
N ILE A 312 0.47 2.02 31.54
CA ILE A 312 -0.11 3.00 32.46
C ILE A 312 -0.75 2.28 33.65
N LEU A 313 -1.50 1.20 33.42
CA LEU A 313 -2.11 0.39 34.47
C LEU A 313 -1.06 -0.27 35.38
N LEU A 314 0.01 -0.81 34.83
CA LEU A 314 1.10 -1.41 35.60
C LEU A 314 1.84 -0.38 36.48
N ILE A 315 2.10 0.82 35.93
CA ILE A 315 2.72 1.93 36.65
C ILE A 315 1.78 2.40 37.75
N ALA A 316 0.51 2.62 37.48
CA ALA A 316 -0.50 3.01 38.48
C ALA A 316 -0.61 1.99 39.59
N ARG A 317 -0.67 0.69 39.27
CA ARG A 317 -0.70 -0.38 40.28
C ARG A 317 0.56 -0.40 41.14
N ARG A 318 1.74 -0.24 40.56
CA ARG A 318 3.01 -0.14 41.32
C ARG A 318 3.03 1.08 42.23
N SER A 319 2.62 2.24 41.73
CA SER A 319 2.54 3.48 42.50
C SER A 319 1.59 3.32 43.69
N HIS A 320 0.42 2.73 43.47
CA HIS A 320 -0.56 2.48 44.51
C HIS A 320 -0.04 1.54 45.62
N ILE A 321 0.67 0.49 45.27
CA ILE A 321 1.29 -0.45 46.21
C ILE A 321 2.39 0.24 47.01
N THR A 322 3.19 1.07 46.35
CA THR A 322 4.29 1.81 47.02
C THR A 322 3.77 2.87 47.99
N LEU A 323 2.70 3.59 47.62
CA LEU A 323 2.02 4.56 48.50
C LEU A 323 1.43 3.87 49.74
N ARG A 324 0.73 2.77 49.56
CA ARG A 324 0.17 2.00 50.70
C ARG A 324 1.25 1.51 51.68
N ARG A 325 2.41 1.07 51.17
CA ARG A 325 3.54 0.63 52.01
C ARG A 325 4.11 1.80 52.83
N LYS A 326 4.27 2.97 52.19
CA LYS A 326 4.75 4.16 52.89
C LYS A 326 3.77 4.65 53.96
N ASP A 327 2.50 4.68 53.66
CA ASP A 327 1.46 5.03 54.67
C ASP A 327 1.46 4.08 55.87
N THR A 328 1.65 2.78 55.63
CA THR A 328 1.72 1.77 56.71
C THR A 328 2.97 1.96 57.53
N GLU A 329 4.12 2.28 56.91
CA GLU A 329 5.39 2.55 57.62
C GLU A 329 5.31 3.81 58.46
N ILE A 330 4.71 4.89 57.92
CA ILE A 330 4.48 6.14 58.68
C ILE A 330 3.57 5.87 59.88
N ARG A 331 2.43 5.22 59.70
CA ARG A 331 1.52 4.87 60.83
C ARG A 331 2.20 4.00 61.86
N TYR A 332 3.01 3.03 61.48
CA TYR A 332 3.75 2.19 62.41
C TYR A 332 4.75 2.99 63.23
N ARG A 333 5.47 3.92 62.62
CA ARG A 333 6.40 4.85 63.29
C ARG A 333 5.64 5.73 64.32
N ASP A 334 4.50 6.30 63.91
CA ASP A 334 3.68 7.14 64.81
C ASP A 334 3.19 6.38 66.00
N VAL A 335 2.67 5.17 65.83
CA VAL A 335 2.20 4.32 66.93
C VAL A 335 3.37 3.91 67.85
N LEU A 336 4.53 3.61 67.31
CA LEU A 336 5.71 3.24 68.06
C LEU A 336 6.23 4.42 68.87
N PHE A 337 6.25 5.61 68.25
CA PHE A 337 6.63 6.86 68.92
C PHE A 337 5.68 7.20 70.05
N GLN A 338 4.36 7.08 69.87
CA GLN A 338 3.37 7.28 70.89
C GLN A 338 3.53 6.29 72.07
N LYS A 339 3.73 5.00 71.77
CA LYS A 339 3.92 3.99 72.86
C LYS A 339 5.22 4.18 73.64
N LEU A 340 6.32 4.56 72.91
CA LEU A 340 7.58 4.88 73.55
C LEU A 340 7.44 6.11 74.46
N SER A 341 6.81 7.17 73.95
CA SER A 341 6.60 8.44 74.71
C SER A 341 5.76 8.26 75.93
N LEU A 342 4.80 7.28 75.97
CA LEU A 342 3.98 7.01 77.14
C LEU A 342 4.74 6.31 78.30
N ASN A 343 5.78 5.53 77.97
CA ASN A 343 6.51 4.69 78.92
C ASN A 343 7.87 5.26 79.34
N VAL A 344 8.29 6.43 78.79
CA VAL A 344 9.51 7.09 79.16
C VAL A 344 9.19 8.26 80.08
N ASP A 345 10.07 8.53 81.05
CA ASP A 345 9.93 9.64 81.97
C ASP A 345 10.49 10.95 81.41
N ASP A 346 10.69 11.04 80.15
CA ASP A 346 11.12 12.24 79.41
C ASP A 346 9.99 12.77 78.51
N VAL A 347 9.89 14.10 78.39
CA VAL A 347 8.96 14.78 77.50
C VAL A 347 9.69 15.19 76.24
N PHE A 348 9.15 14.73 75.11
CA PHE A 348 9.67 15.07 73.78
C PHE A 348 8.81 16.15 73.12
N LEU A 349 9.47 17.21 72.62
CA LEU A 349 8.84 18.31 71.91
C LEU A 349 9.59 18.51 70.59
N MET A 350 8.83 18.70 69.51
CA MET A 350 9.36 19.19 68.26
C MET A 350 8.75 20.55 67.99
N LEU A 351 9.58 21.54 67.88
CA LEU A 351 9.18 22.93 67.74
C LEU A 351 9.57 23.45 66.38
N ASP A 352 8.70 24.21 65.77
CA ASP A 352 9.02 25.02 64.62
C ASP A 352 9.67 26.30 65.11
N ALA A 353 10.94 26.49 64.72
CA ALA A 353 11.76 27.63 65.15
C ALA A 353 11.26 28.98 64.58
N GLU A 354 10.53 28.98 63.47
CA GLU A 354 10.03 30.21 62.85
C GLU A 354 8.69 30.65 63.46
N THR A 355 7.82 29.69 63.72
CA THR A 355 6.41 29.97 64.18
C THR A 355 6.24 29.89 65.66
N SER A 356 7.23 29.40 66.42
CA SER A 356 7.13 29.11 67.87
C SER A 356 5.95 28.20 68.26
N THR A 357 5.53 27.36 67.30
CA THR A 357 4.46 26.35 67.52
C THR A 357 5.08 24.97 67.72
N ALA A 358 4.37 24.10 68.42
CA ALA A 358 4.80 22.70 68.59
C ALA A 358 4.21 21.81 67.53
N ASP A 359 5.04 21.28 66.61
CA ASP A 359 4.65 20.28 65.66
C ASP A 359 4.31 18.94 66.32
N TYR A 360 5.06 18.61 67.36
CA TYR A 360 4.83 17.40 68.13
C TYR A 360 5.01 17.67 69.62
N VAL A 361 4.08 17.16 70.42
CA VAL A 361 4.16 17.18 71.89
C VAL A 361 3.91 15.76 72.36
N SER A 362 4.81 15.19 73.18
CA SER A 362 4.63 13.83 73.68
C SER A 362 3.43 13.70 74.58
N PRO A 363 2.61 12.66 74.46
CA PRO A 363 1.36 12.53 75.29
C PRO A 363 1.56 12.45 76.81
N ASN A 364 2.76 12.06 77.21
CA ASN A 364 3.10 11.95 78.71
C ASN A 364 3.35 13.29 79.36
N ILE A 365 3.33 14.41 78.66
CA ILE A 365 3.52 15.74 79.17
C ILE A 365 2.49 16.05 80.28
N GLY A 366 1.23 15.63 80.10
CA GLY A 366 0.20 15.82 81.07
C GLY A 366 0.47 15.03 82.40
N ARG A 367 1.08 13.85 82.24
CA ARG A 367 1.45 13.00 83.40
C ARG A 367 2.66 13.54 84.16
N LEU A 368 3.66 13.99 83.39
CA LEU A 368 4.96 14.37 83.98
C LEU A 368 4.99 15.83 84.43
N LEU A 369 4.37 16.73 83.65
CA LEU A 369 4.46 18.18 83.92
C LEU A 369 3.11 18.81 84.34
N GLY A 370 2.01 18.03 84.34
CA GLY A 370 0.68 18.52 84.76
C GLY A 370 0.02 19.47 83.77
N ILE A 371 0.58 19.64 82.58
CA ILE A 371 0.06 20.55 81.57
C ILE A 371 -0.60 19.74 80.45
N PRO A 372 -1.84 20.06 80.04
CA PRO A 372 -2.46 19.40 78.89
C PRO A 372 -1.68 19.61 77.64
N TRP A 373 -1.37 18.53 76.92
CA TRP A 373 -0.57 18.59 75.67
C TRP A 373 -1.13 19.54 74.59
N ARG A 374 -2.46 19.72 74.60
CA ARG A 374 -3.16 20.63 73.66
C ARG A 374 -2.77 22.09 73.91
N ASN A 375 -2.56 22.50 75.11
CA ASN A 375 -2.19 23.87 75.48
C ASN A 375 -0.76 24.16 74.92
N VAL A 376 0.16 23.22 75.15
CA VAL A 376 1.57 23.38 74.64
C VAL A 376 1.64 23.32 73.15
N ARG A 377 0.79 22.55 72.49
CA ARG A 377 0.73 22.48 71.02
C ARG A 377 0.21 23.79 70.42
N GLN A 378 -0.75 24.45 71.11
CA GLN A 378 -1.28 25.74 70.64
C GLN A 378 -0.35 26.92 70.92
N ASP A 379 0.30 26.89 72.07
CA ASP A 379 1.17 27.94 72.53
C ASP A 379 2.31 27.35 73.36
N VAL A 380 3.52 27.37 72.92
CA VAL A 380 4.71 26.86 73.58
C VAL A 380 4.98 27.63 74.88
N HIS A 381 4.54 28.89 74.97
CA HIS A 381 4.68 29.69 76.16
C HIS A 381 3.93 29.08 77.41
N ALA A 382 3.01 28.17 77.19
CA ALA A 382 2.40 27.41 78.29
C ALA A 382 3.44 26.66 79.15
N LEU A 383 4.64 26.36 78.56
CA LEU A 383 5.75 25.75 79.31
C LEU A 383 6.42 26.73 80.30
N VAL A 384 6.34 28.02 79.99
CA VAL A 384 6.94 29.06 80.88
C VAL A 384 6.36 29.01 82.27
N ALA A 385 5.09 28.53 82.42
CA ALA A 385 4.46 28.37 83.71
C ALA A 385 5.19 27.39 84.66
N LEU A 386 6.08 26.55 84.15
CA LEU A 386 6.92 25.60 84.87
C LEU A 386 8.16 26.22 85.51
N TYR A 387 8.54 27.42 85.08
CA TYR A 387 9.71 28.13 85.64
C TYR A 387 9.36 28.75 86.99
N PRO A 388 10.33 28.89 87.92
CA PRO A 388 10.12 29.58 89.19
C PRO A 388 9.60 31.00 88.99
N LYS A 389 8.62 31.41 89.79
CA LYS A 389 8.00 32.74 89.62
C LYS A 389 8.91 33.90 90.04
N ASP A 390 10.00 33.60 90.73
CA ASP A 390 10.94 34.60 91.28
C ASP A 390 12.08 35.00 90.22
N ASP A 391 12.07 34.42 89.02
CA ASP A 391 13.00 34.78 87.96
C ASP A 391 12.41 35.87 87.07
N PRO A 392 12.93 37.13 87.14
CA PRO A 392 12.39 38.25 86.34
C PRO A 392 12.63 38.13 84.83
N ASP A 393 13.57 37.30 84.40
CA ASP A 393 13.92 37.12 82.99
C ASP A 393 13.49 35.75 82.47
N ARG A 394 12.63 35.02 83.15
CA ARG A 394 12.24 33.63 82.77
C ARG A 394 11.71 33.49 81.33
N ASP A 395 10.88 34.42 80.88
CA ASP A 395 10.28 34.35 79.54
C ASP A 395 11.35 34.55 78.47
N LYS A 396 12.29 35.44 78.68
CA LYS A 396 13.37 35.71 77.80
C LYS A 396 14.38 34.56 77.78
N ASN A 397 14.79 34.04 78.90
CA ASN A 397 15.68 32.90 79.03
C ASN A 397 15.11 31.63 78.40
N PHE A 398 13.80 31.40 78.54
CA PHE A 398 13.13 30.28 77.89
C PHE A 398 13.14 30.39 76.37
N LEU A 399 12.78 31.53 75.82
CA LEU A 399 12.73 31.76 74.36
C LEU A 399 14.13 31.75 73.75
N GLU A 400 15.12 32.32 74.40
CA GLU A 400 16.51 32.31 73.95
C GLU A 400 17.11 30.91 73.98
N GLY A 401 16.82 30.08 74.98
CA GLY A 401 17.23 28.68 75.01
C GLY A 401 16.59 27.84 73.90
N LEU A 402 15.33 28.07 73.61
CA LEU A 402 14.62 27.44 72.49
C LEU A 402 15.24 27.78 71.13
N HIS A 403 15.55 29.05 70.87
CA HIS A 403 16.14 29.49 69.64
C HIS A 403 17.60 29.03 69.46
N ARG A 404 18.35 28.79 70.53
CA ARG A 404 19.71 28.24 70.45
C ARG A 404 19.75 26.73 70.29
N GLY A 405 18.63 26.02 70.38
CA GLY A 405 18.57 24.56 70.29
C GLY A 405 19.33 23.85 71.41
N GLU A 406 19.56 24.54 72.54
CA GLU A 406 20.23 23.96 73.71
C GLU A 406 19.31 23.01 74.42
N PRO A 407 19.76 21.80 74.84
CA PRO A 407 18.90 20.89 75.60
C PRO A 407 18.61 21.52 76.97
N VAL A 408 17.37 21.91 77.23
CA VAL A 408 16.91 22.44 78.47
C VAL A 408 16.71 21.27 79.43
N SER A 409 17.71 21.02 80.29
CA SER A 409 17.64 19.98 81.29
C SER A 409 17.00 20.53 82.61
N TYR A 410 15.80 20.08 82.84
CA TYR A 410 15.10 20.42 84.14
C TYR A 410 15.41 19.37 85.20
N THR A 411 16.43 19.58 86.02
CA THR A 411 16.78 18.68 87.10
C THR A 411 16.06 18.96 88.38
N HIS A 412 15.23 20.00 88.46
CA HIS A 412 14.48 20.34 89.67
C HIS A 412 13.03 20.81 89.45
N LEU A 413 12.14 19.83 89.18
CA LEU A 413 10.71 20.01 89.43
C LEU A 413 10.31 19.08 90.51
N ARG A 414 10.31 19.58 91.78
CA ARG A 414 9.59 19.05 92.91
C ARG A 414 8.36 19.88 93.18
#